data_905f6cbd0c9d5c6d60723433f432f8a5
#
_entry.id   905f6cbd0c9d5c6d60723433f432f8a5
#
_cell.length_a   1.000
_cell.length_b   1.000
_cell.length_c   1.000
_cell.angle_alpha   90.00
_cell.angle_beta   90.00
_cell.angle_gamma   90.00
#
_symmetry.space_group_name_H-M   'P 1'
#
loop_
_entity.id
_entity.type
_entity.pdbx_description
1 polymer ?
#
loop_
_entity_poly.entity_id
_entity_poly.type
_entity_poly.pdbx_seq_one_letter_code
_entity_poly.pdbx_strand_id
1 'polypeptide(L)'
;NIYLEDKQDNTFTLLDTDANFSATLENSLSGIGRFYLHTTSGVLSADDLALDNNISIYKSSIDNLRIVGVQNGTAKLQMFNIFGKTVLKTSFEGNGVNDINLNNIPVGIYIVKLATENGTINRKIIIQ
;
A
#
# COMPACT_ATOMS: atom_id res chain seq x y z
N ASN A 1 6.96 18.60 2.12
CA ASN A 1 7.74 18.43 3.34
C ASN A 1 8.99 17.60 3.05
N ILE A 2 10.10 17.94 3.68
CA ILE A 2 11.36 17.22 3.56
C ILE A 2 11.69 16.62 4.91
N TYR A 3 12.07 15.34 4.93
CA TYR A 3 12.45 14.62 6.13
C TYR A 3 13.91 14.19 6.04
N LEU A 4 14.62 14.32 7.15
CA LEU A 4 15.98 13.80 7.30
C LEU A 4 15.92 12.51 8.10
N GLU A 5 16.40 11.42 7.51
CA GLU A 5 16.53 10.13 8.18
C GLU A 5 17.95 9.97 8.70
N ASP A 6 18.09 9.69 9.99
CA ASP A 6 19.35 9.30 10.61
C ASP A 6 19.34 7.80 10.83
N LYS A 7 20.14 7.10 10.05
CA LYS A 7 20.21 5.63 10.08
C LYS A 7 20.87 5.09 11.35
N GLN A 8 21.72 5.88 11.97
CA GLN A 8 22.40 5.44 13.20
C GLN A 8 21.44 5.45 14.39
N ASP A 9 20.65 6.49 14.52
CA ASP A 9 19.71 6.65 15.64
C ASP A 9 18.30 6.21 15.29
N ASN A 10 18.04 5.84 14.02
CA ASN A 10 16.72 5.46 13.50
C ASN A 10 15.66 6.53 13.74
N THR A 11 16.03 7.79 13.50
CA THR A 11 15.13 8.91 13.69
C THR A 11 14.81 9.61 12.38
N PHE A 12 13.62 10.20 12.31
CA PHE A 12 13.19 11.07 11.22
C PHE A 12 12.92 12.47 11.76
N THR A 13 13.51 13.47 11.13
CA THR A 13 13.32 14.86 11.51
C THR A 13 12.69 15.61 10.35
N LEU A 14 11.57 16.27 10.60
CA LEU A 14 10.94 17.14 9.60
C LEU A 14 11.79 18.41 9.46
N LEU A 15 12.23 18.66 8.23
CA LEU A 15 12.96 19.89 7.90
C LEU A 15 11.97 20.89 7.31
N ASP A 16 11.53 21.82 8.12
CA ASP A 16 10.73 22.96 7.69
C ASP A 16 11.64 24.17 7.46
N THR A 17 11.08 25.25 6.94
CA THR A 17 11.85 26.47 6.62
C THR A 17 12.61 27.03 7.82
N ASP A 18 12.12 26.78 9.03
CA ASP A 18 12.72 27.25 10.27
C ASP A 18 13.40 26.14 11.08
N ALA A 19 13.46 24.92 10.55
CA ALA A 19 14.03 23.80 11.28
C ALA A 19 15.55 23.76 11.14
N ASN A 20 16.23 23.69 12.28
CA ASN A 20 17.66 23.47 12.33
C ASN A 20 17.93 22.04 12.81
N PHE A 21 18.73 21.33 12.07
CA PHE A 21 19.21 20.00 12.47
C PHE A 21 20.70 20.09 12.78
N SER A 22 21.11 19.62 13.95
CA SER A 22 22.53 19.49 14.29
C SER A 22 22.80 18.10 14.82
N ALA A 23 23.94 17.55 14.43
CA ALA A 23 24.39 16.23 14.88
C ALA A 23 25.87 16.28 15.19
N THR A 24 26.28 15.56 16.22
CA THR A 24 27.71 15.36 16.53
C THR A 24 28.19 14.17 15.71
N LEU A 25 29.18 14.42 14.86
CA LEU A 25 29.78 13.38 14.02
C LEU A 25 31.04 12.85 14.69
N GLU A 26 31.16 11.54 14.74
CA GLU A 26 32.39 10.91 15.19
C GLU A 26 33.47 10.96 14.08
N ASN A 27 34.73 10.84 14.49
CA ASN A 27 35.89 11.16 13.65
C ASN A 27 36.14 10.23 12.46
N SER A 28 35.35 9.20 12.27
CA SER A 28 35.52 8.29 11.14
C SER A 28 34.20 7.77 10.63
N LEU A 29 33.49 8.61 9.88
CA LEU A 29 32.36 8.16 9.09
C LEU A 29 32.91 7.60 7.78
N SER A 30 33.12 6.29 7.73
CA SER A 30 33.48 5.57 6.52
C SER A 30 32.36 4.63 6.12
N GLY A 31 32.03 4.59 4.83
CA GLY A 31 31.03 3.69 4.29
C GLY A 31 29.78 4.42 3.78
N ILE A 32 28.65 3.69 3.74
CA ILE A 32 27.37 4.18 3.27
C ILE A 32 26.87 5.29 4.19
N GLY A 33 26.33 6.36 3.62
CA GLY A 33 25.92 7.56 4.35
C GLY A 33 24.99 7.28 5.53
N ARG A 34 25.13 8.07 6.58
CA ARG A 34 24.29 8.01 7.77
C ARG A 34 22.97 8.73 7.56
N PHE A 35 22.98 9.83 6.83
CA PHE A 35 21.82 10.69 6.67
C PHE A 35 21.23 10.57 5.26
N TYR A 36 19.91 10.52 5.19
CA TYR A 36 19.18 10.45 3.93
C TYR A 36 18.03 11.46 3.93
N LEU A 37 17.80 12.12 2.79
CA LEU A 37 16.69 13.05 2.63
C LEU A 37 15.54 12.35 1.92
N HIS A 38 14.35 12.51 2.46
CA HIS A 38 13.11 11.98 1.90
C HIS A 38 12.13 13.12 1.63
N THR A 39 11.45 13.10 0.50
CA THR A 39 10.44 14.10 0.16
C THR A 39 9.06 13.77 0.74
N THR A 40 8.89 12.55 1.19
CA THR A 40 7.69 12.10 1.91
C THR A 40 8.14 11.43 3.19
N SER A 41 7.30 11.40 4.21
CA SER A 41 7.59 10.54 5.35
C SER A 41 7.64 9.12 4.82
N GLY A 42 8.82 8.52 4.80
CA GLY A 42 8.99 7.13 4.37
C GLY A 42 8.37 6.14 5.35
N VAL A 43 7.62 6.65 6.30
CA VAL A 43 6.83 5.82 7.19
C VAL A 43 5.55 5.51 6.45
N LEU A 44 5.40 4.27 6.02
CA LEU A 44 4.08 3.74 5.73
C LEU A 44 3.22 4.10 6.94
N SER A 45 2.15 4.84 6.72
CA SER A 45 1.28 5.19 7.84
C SER A 45 0.87 3.91 8.55
N ALA A 46 0.80 3.96 9.87
CA ALA A 46 0.34 2.81 10.65
C ALA A 46 -1.07 2.36 10.21
N ASP A 47 -1.84 3.28 9.67
CA ASP A 47 -3.16 3.01 9.14
C ASP A 47 -3.11 2.11 7.90
N ASP A 48 -2.15 2.32 7.00
CA ASP A 48 -1.99 1.47 5.82
C ASP A 48 -1.59 0.05 6.22
N LEU A 49 -0.71 -0.08 7.21
CA LEU A 49 -0.30 -1.39 7.72
C LEU A 49 -1.45 -2.11 8.43
N ALA A 50 -2.25 -1.38 9.21
CA ALA A 50 -3.39 -1.95 9.90
C ALA A 50 -4.45 -2.44 8.91
N LEU A 51 -4.71 -1.67 7.87
CA LEU A 51 -5.65 -2.04 6.81
C LEU A 51 -5.15 -3.28 6.06
N ASP A 52 -3.87 -3.30 5.70
CA ASP A 52 -3.24 -4.45 5.03
C ASP A 52 -3.36 -5.74 5.82
N ASN A 53 -3.21 -5.67 7.15
CA ASN A 53 -3.26 -6.84 8.00
C ASN A 53 -4.66 -7.40 8.21
N ASN A 54 -5.69 -6.56 8.03
CA ASN A 54 -7.08 -6.96 8.30
C ASN A 54 -7.84 -7.40 7.06
N ILE A 55 -7.36 -7.08 5.88
CA ILE A 55 -8.04 -7.39 4.62
C ILE A 55 -7.15 -8.31 3.79
N SER A 56 -7.72 -9.42 3.34
CA SER A 56 -7.06 -10.37 2.45
C SER A 56 -7.78 -10.41 1.11
N ILE A 57 -7.00 -10.35 0.02
CA ILE A 57 -7.51 -10.44 -1.34
C ILE A 57 -6.76 -11.56 -2.04
N TYR A 58 -7.48 -12.59 -2.48
CA TYR A 58 -6.86 -13.74 -3.13
C TYR A 58 -7.83 -14.46 -4.06
N LYS A 59 -7.29 -15.23 -4.98
CA LYS A 59 -8.10 -16.13 -5.84
C LYS A 59 -8.50 -17.36 -5.06
N SER A 60 -9.80 -17.57 -4.88
CA SER A 60 -10.32 -18.79 -4.26
C SER A 60 -10.58 -19.90 -5.27
N SER A 61 -10.78 -19.56 -6.55
CA SER A 61 -10.91 -20.49 -7.65
C SER A 61 -10.49 -19.80 -8.95
N ILE A 62 -10.60 -20.54 -10.07
CA ILE A 62 -10.18 -20.02 -11.38
C ILE A 62 -10.98 -18.77 -11.79
N ASP A 63 -12.23 -18.68 -11.37
CA ASP A 63 -13.15 -17.60 -11.77
C ASP A 63 -13.55 -16.71 -10.60
N ASN A 64 -12.93 -16.83 -9.45
CA ASN A 64 -13.38 -16.13 -8.26
C ASN A 64 -12.26 -15.46 -7.51
N LEU A 65 -12.46 -14.18 -7.26
CA LEU A 65 -11.60 -13.37 -6.37
C LEU A 65 -12.32 -13.22 -5.04
N ARG A 66 -11.67 -13.64 -3.95
CA ARG A 66 -12.24 -13.53 -2.61
C ARG A 66 -11.60 -12.39 -1.84
N ILE A 67 -12.44 -11.60 -1.20
CA ILE A 67 -12.04 -10.48 -0.36
C ILE A 67 -12.56 -10.76 1.04
N VAL A 68 -11.64 -10.85 2.00
CA VAL A 68 -11.97 -11.16 3.40
C VAL A 68 -11.55 -9.98 4.26
N GLY A 69 -12.40 -9.59 5.19
CA GLY A 69 -12.08 -8.57 6.19
C GLY A 69 -12.80 -7.25 6.03
N VAL A 70 -13.57 -7.05 4.96
CA VAL A 70 -14.43 -5.86 4.83
C VAL A 70 -15.72 -6.14 5.58
N GLN A 71 -15.86 -5.54 6.77
CA GLN A 71 -16.96 -5.88 7.69
C GLN A 71 -18.22 -5.07 7.46
N ASN A 72 -18.06 -3.79 7.15
CA ASN A 72 -19.19 -2.86 7.03
C ASN A 72 -18.91 -1.84 5.94
N GLY A 73 -19.97 -1.27 5.38
CA GLY A 73 -19.88 -0.18 4.43
C GLY A 73 -19.68 -0.64 3.00
N THR A 74 -19.74 0.30 2.09
CA THR A 74 -19.59 0.06 0.66
C THR A 74 -18.11 0.05 0.29
N ALA A 75 -17.67 -0.98 -0.41
CA ALA A 75 -16.33 -1.06 -0.96
C ALA A 75 -16.39 -1.01 -2.49
N LYS A 76 -15.41 -0.38 -3.09
CA LYS A 76 -15.27 -0.30 -4.55
C LYS A 76 -14.01 -1.04 -4.98
N LEU A 77 -14.16 -1.94 -5.93
CA LEU A 77 -13.07 -2.74 -6.46
C LEU A 77 -12.81 -2.37 -7.91
N GLN A 78 -11.55 -2.11 -8.23
CA GLN A 78 -11.08 -1.91 -9.59
C GLN A 78 -9.91 -2.84 -9.86
N MET A 79 -9.89 -3.44 -11.05
CA MET A 79 -8.79 -4.29 -11.49
C MET A 79 -8.17 -3.70 -12.75
N PHE A 80 -6.86 -3.57 -12.76
CA PHE A 80 -6.10 -2.99 -13.87
C PHE A 80 -5.14 -4.02 -14.44
N ASN A 81 -4.98 -4.00 -15.76
CA ASN A 81 -3.94 -4.80 -16.41
C ASN A 81 -2.58 -4.11 -16.30
N ILE A 82 -1.53 -4.73 -16.85
CA ILE A 82 -0.16 -4.20 -16.79
C ILE A 82 0.00 -2.86 -17.55
N PHE A 83 -0.93 -2.52 -18.42
CA PHE A 83 -0.94 -1.23 -19.14
C PHE A 83 -1.70 -0.14 -18.38
N GLY A 84 -2.24 -0.46 -17.21
CA GLY A 84 -3.03 0.49 -16.42
C GLY A 84 -4.49 0.62 -16.87
N LYS A 85 -4.95 -0.23 -17.79
CA LYS A 85 -6.33 -0.22 -18.25
C LYS A 85 -7.23 -0.95 -17.26
N THR A 86 -8.37 -0.36 -16.91
CA THR A 86 -9.38 -0.99 -16.06
C THR A 86 -10.05 -2.14 -16.80
N VAL A 87 -9.94 -3.34 -16.28
CA VAL A 87 -10.56 -4.54 -16.83
C VAL A 87 -11.78 -5.00 -16.04
N LEU A 88 -11.89 -4.58 -14.79
CA LEU A 88 -13.02 -4.87 -13.93
C LEU A 88 -13.25 -3.71 -12.98
N LYS A 89 -14.53 -3.33 -12.80
CA LYS A 89 -14.92 -2.31 -11.85
C LYS A 89 -16.25 -2.70 -11.24
N THR A 90 -16.30 -2.83 -9.93
CA THR A 90 -17.52 -3.22 -9.22
C THR A 90 -17.53 -2.61 -7.83
N SER A 91 -18.69 -2.68 -7.17
CA SER A 91 -18.83 -2.28 -5.78
C SER A 91 -19.66 -3.33 -5.04
N PHE A 92 -19.45 -3.43 -3.73
CA PHE A 92 -20.17 -4.38 -2.89
C PHE A 92 -20.29 -3.85 -1.47
N GLU A 93 -21.24 -4.41 -0.73
CA GLU A 93 -21.39 -4.15 0.70
C GLU A 93 -20.54 -5.16 1.48
N GLY A 94 -19.74 -4.67 2.42
CA GLY A 94 -18.89 -5.53 3.25
C GLY A 94 -19.70 -6.40 4.18
N ASN A 95 -19.44 -7.71 4.19
CA ASN A 95 -20.08 -8.66 5.09
C ASN A 95 -19.10 -9.70 5.64
N GLY A 96 -17.81 -9.39 5.62
CA GLY A 96 -16.73 -10.27 6.09
C GLY A 96 -16.09 -11.07 4.98
N VAL A 97 -16.85 -11.67 4.09
CA VAL A 97 -16.35 -12.44 2.93
C VAL A 97 -17.15 -12.04 1.71
N ASN A 98 -16.46 -11.53 0.70
CA ASN A 98 -17.09 -11.11 -0.54
C ASN A 98 -16.38 -11.78 -1.72
N ASP A 99 -17.17 -12.32 -2.64
CA ASP A 99 -16.66 -13.00 -3.83
C ASP A 99 -16.96 -12.17 -5.07
N ILE A 100 -15.94 -11.97 -5.90
CA ILE A 100 -16.05 -11.24 -7.17
C ILE A 100 -15.79 -12.19 -8.31
N ASN A 101 -16.69 -12.24 -9.27
CA ASN A 101 -16.59 -13.11 -10.42
C ASN A 101 -15.55 -12.56 -11.40
N LEU A 102 -14.62 -13.42 -11.81
CA LEU A 102 -13.55 -13.10 -12.76
C LEU A 102 -13.79 -13.66 -14.16
N ASN A 103 -15.02 -14.03 -14.49
CA ASN A 103 -15.34 -14.56 -15.82
C ASN A 103 -14.92 -13.55 -16.89
N ASN A 104 -14.35 -14.09 -17.98
CA ASN A 104 -13.89 -13.29 -19.13
C ASN A 104 -12.68 -12.41 -18.89
N ILE A 105 -11.95 -12.62 -17.78
CA ILE A 105 -10.68 -11.94 -17.57
C ILE A 105 -9.54 -12.81 -18.07
N PRO A 106 -8.75 -12.35 -19.06
CA PRO A 106 -7.66 -13.14 -19.61
C PRO A 106 -6.58 -13.47 -18.57
N VAL A 107 -5.84 -14.54 -18.82
CA VAL A 107 -4.65 -14.90 -18.05
C VAL A 107 -3.66 -13.75 -18.07
N GLY A 108 -3.08 -13.44 -16.91
CA GLY A 108 -2.08 -12.37 -16.81
C GLY A 108 -1.91 -11.85 -15.41
N ILE A 109 -1.12 -10.79 -15.32
CA ILE A 109 -0.86 -10.07 -14.06
C ILE A 109 -1.77 -8.86 -13.98
N TYR A 110 -2.41 -8.68 -12.83
CA TYR A 110 -3.35 -7.60 -12.60
C TYR A 110 -3.09 -6.94 -11.25
N ILE A 111 -3.43 -5.65 -11.16
CA ILE A 111 -3.43 -4.91 -9.91
C ILE A 111 -4.88 -4.69 -9.50
N VAL A 112 -5.21 -5.12 -8.30
CA VAL A 112 -6.52 -4.89 -7.68
C VAL A 112 -6.43 -3.72 -6.75
N LYS A 113 -7.30 -2.74 -6.94
CA LYS A 113 -7.44 -1.59 -6.06
C LYS A 113 -8.78 -1.69 -5.34
N LEU A 114 -8.73 -1.80 -4.04
CA LEU A 114 -9.91 -1.87 -3.18
C LEU A 114 -10.02 -0.59 -2.37
N ALA A 115 -11.07 0.17 -2.58
CA ALA A 115 -11.37 1.38 -1.81
C ALA A 115 -12.48 1.08 -0.82
N THR A 116 -12.21 1.23 0.47
CA THR A 116 -13.17 1.06 1.55
C THR A 116 -13.37 2.39 2.27
N GLU A 117 -14.32 2.43 3.20
CA GLU A 117 -14.50 3.61 4.04
C GLU A 117 -13.28 3.92 4.91
N ASN A 118 -12.44 2.92 5.18
CA ASN A 118 -11.24 3.04 6.01
C ASN A 118 -9.98 3.34 5.22
N GLY A 119 -10.02 3.31 3.90
CA GLY A 119 -8.86 3.58 3.06
C GLY A 119 -8.82 2.73 1.80
N THR A 120 -7.69 2.77 1.11
CA THR A 120 -7.48 2.07 -0.16
C THR A 120 -6.34 1.09 -0.05
N ILE A 121 -6.53 -0.11 -0.62
CA ILE A 121 -5.52 -1.18 -0.65
C ILE A 121 -5.26 -1.56 -2.10
N ASN A 122 -3.99 -1.81 -2.42
CA ASN A 122 -3.57 -2.33 -3.73
C ASN A 122 -2.95 -3.71 -3.55
N ARG A 123 -3.31 -4.64 -4.43
CA ARG A 123 -2.76 -5.99 -4.43
C ARG A 123 -2.45 -6.44 -5.85
N LYS A 124 -1.35 -7.15 -6.01
CA LYS A 124 -1.02 -7.80 -7.28
C LYS A 124 -1.63 -9.19 -7.29
N ILE A 125 -2.31 -9.54 -8.38
CA ILE A 125 -2.95 -10.84 -8.56
C ILE A 125 -2.50 -11.42 -9.89
N ILE A 126 -2.26 -12.73 -9.89
CA ILE A 126 -1.91 -13.48 -11.10
C ILE A 126 -3.09 -14.39 -11.44
N ILE A 127 -3.64 -14.22 -12.64
CA ILE A 127 -4.69 -15.08 -13.17
C ILE A 127 -4.04 -16.08 -14.13
N GLN A 128 -4.20 -17.33 -13.81
CA GLN A 128 -3.61 -18.44 -14.57
C GLN A 128 -4.68 -19.26 -15.27
#